data_dd2a6d6560583318eac7ba422bbc8921
#
_entry.id   dd2a6d6560583318eac7ba422bbc8921
#
_cell.length_a   1.000
_cell.length_b   1.000
_cell.length_c   1.000
_cell.angle_alpha   90.00
_cell.angle_beta   90.00
_cell.angle_gamma   90.00
#
_symmetry.space_group_name_H-M   'P 1'
#
loop_
_entity.id
_entity.type
_entity.pdbx_description
1 polymer ?
#
loop_
_entity_poly.entity_id
_entity_poly.type
_entity_poly.pdbx_seq_one_letter_code
_entity_poly.pdbx_strand_id
1 'polypeptide(L)'
;MSRLFLLGALLAASLQGTASASCPDFLNHSMRQLASTDTIQFCEAYEGKALLIVNTASYCGYTRQFEGLEQVHREYADQGLVVLGFSSDDFFQEDNDEGDAAEVCFEKYEVTFPVLATSPVRGSNANPVFKGLGDAAGYPRWNFNKYVVSSTGDIVGHFSSGAEPDSEELRAAIEAALPAASS
;
A
#
# COMPACT_ATOMS: atom_id res chain seq x y z
N MET A 1 -32.35 61.50 -25.28
CA MET A 1 -32.81 60.10 -25.29
C MET A 1 -31.58 59.22 -25.15
N SER A 2 -31.25 58.85 -23.92
CA SER A 2 -30.01 58.09 -23.61
C SER A 2 -30.41 56.65 -23.33
N ARG A 3 -29.93 55.74 -24.14
CA ARG A 3 -30.18 54.29 -23.94
C ARG A 3 -28.99 53.68 -23.18
N LEU A 4 -29.26 53.28 -21.95
CA LEU A 4 -28.37 52.59 -21.07
C LEU A 4 -28.38 51.09 -21.43
N PHE A 5 -27.25 50.54 -21.91
CA PHE A 5 -27.07 49.11 -22.13
C PHE A 5 -26.49 48.50 -20.85
N LEU A 6 -27.26 47.68 -20.15
CA LEU A 6 -26.80 46.81 -19.09
C LEU A 6 -26.16 45.58 -19.70
N LEU A 7 -24.83 45.45 -19.61
CA LEU A 7 -24.13 44.17 -19.86
C LEU A 7 -24.26 43.28 -18.61
N GLY A 8 -25.06 42.23 -18.73
CA GLY A 8 -25.12 41.18 -17.73
C GLY A 8 -23.90 40.22 -17.92
N ALA A 9 -22.98 40.18 -16.98
CA ALA A 9 -21.92 39.20 -16.93
C ALA A 9 -22.48 37.88 -16.39
N LEU A 10 -22.60 36.84 -17.22
CA LEU A 10 -22.84 35.48 -16.78
C LEU A 10 -21.51 34.90 -16.19
N LEU A 11 -21.49 34.74 -14.88
CA LEU A 11 -20.49 33.91 -14.22
C LEU A 11 -20.81 32.42 -14.53
N ALA A 12 -20.02 31.80 -15.39
CA ALA A 12 -20.04 30.36 -15.55
C ALA A 12 -19.25 29.73 -14.38
N ALA A 13 -19.96 29.16 -13.41
CA ALA A 13 -19.37 28.34 -12.37
C ALA A 13 -18.95 27.00 -13.00
N SER A 14 -17.64 26.80 -13.19
CA SER A 14 -17.08 25.50 -13.57
C SER A 14 -17.20 24.54 -12.38
N LEU A 15 -18.14 23.59 -12.45
CA LEU A 15 -18.13 22.43 -11.57
C LEU A 15 -16.88 21.59 -11.93
N GLN A 16 -15.84 21.71 -11.13
CA GLN A 16 -14.74 20.75 -11.14
C GLN A 16 -15.26 19.48 -10.46
N GLY A 17 -15.70 18.53 -11.25
CA GLY A 17 -16.02 17.19 -10.78
C GLY A 17 -14.74 16.58 -10.21
N THR A 18 -14.68 16.34 -8.91
CA THR A 18 -13.67 15.48 -8.31
C THR A 18 -13.86 14.09 -8.91
N ALA A 19 -12.91 13.66 -9.75
CA ALA A 19 -12.86 12.28 -10.19
C ALA A 19 -12.71 11.42 -8.93
N SER A 20 -13.73 10.64 -8.60
CA SER A 20 -13.61 9.59 -7.57
C SER A 20 -12.53 8.66 -8.06
N ALA A 21 -11.45 8.49 -7.28
CA ALA A 21 -10.42 7.53 -7.59
C ALA A 21 -11.07 6.14 -7.59
N SER A 22 -11.17 5.52 -8.76
CA SER A 22 -11.69 4.14 -8.83
C SER A 22 -10.63 3.21 -8.24
N CYS A 23 -11.03 2.37 -7.29
CA CYS A 23 -10.14 1.36 -6.76
C CYS A 23 -9.64 0.45 -7.89
N PRO A 24 -8.32 0.24 -8.04
CA PRO A 24 -7.80 -0.60 -9.10
C PRO A 24 -8.19 -2.07 -8.90
N ASP A 25 -8.37 -2.80 -10.00
CA ASP A 25 -8.84 -4.19 -9.96
C ASP A 25 -8.02 -5.10 -9.05
N PHE A 26 -6.70 -4.92 -8.98
CA PHE A 26 -5.82 -5.73 -8.14
C PHE A 26 -5.99 -5.47 -6.64
N LEU A 27 -6.64 -4.37 -6.23
CA LEU A 27 -7.03 -4.08 -4.86
C LEU A 27 -8.50 -4.39 -4.57
N ASN A 28 -9.31 -4.71 -5.58
CA ASN A 28 -10.72 -5.05 -5.38
C ASN A 28 -10.89 -6.50 -4.91
N HIS A 29 -10.22 -6.84 -3.81
CA HIS A 29 -10.19 -8.17 -3.21
C HIS A 29 -10.24 -8.10 -1.69
N SER A 30 -10.72 -9.18 -1.08
CA SER A 30 -10.64 -9.39 0.37
C SER A 30 -9.58 -10.43 0.70
N MET A 31 -8.75 -10.15 1.69
CA MET A 31 -7.78 -11.12 2.19
C MET A 31 -7.83 -11.20 3.72
N ARG A 32 -7.56 -12.40 4.26
CA ARG A 32 -7.55 -12.67 5.69
C ARG A 32 -6.29 -12.08 6.33
N GLN A 33 -6.41 -11.59 7.54
CA GLN A 33 -5.26 -11.15 8.34
C GLN A 33 -4.50 -12.35 8.91
N LEU A 34 -3.20 -12.17 9.13
CA LEU A 34 -2.31 -13.19 9.72
C LEU A 34 -2.81 -13.59 11.11
N ALA A 35 -2.83 -14.88 11.37
CA ALA A 35 -3.30 -15.51 12.63
C ALA A 35 -4.67 -14.98 13.12
N SER A 36 -5.55 -14.59 12.22
CA SER A 36 -6.90 -14.08 12.52
C SER A 36 -7.95 -14.70 11.59
N THR A 37 -9.23 -14.62 11.97
CA THR A 37 -10.36 -14.91 11.11
C THR A 37 -10.87 -13.67 10.35
N ASP A 38 -10.40 -12.49 10.72
CA ASP A 38 -10.82 -11.23 10.13
C ASP A 38 -10.27 -11.06 8.72
N THR A 39 -11.08 -10.46 7.86
CA THR A 39 -10.72 -10.14 6.48
C THR A 39 -10.74 -8.64 6.25
N ILE A 40 -9.85 -8.16 5.38
CA ILE A 40 -9.81 -6.77 4.93
C ILE A 40 -10.24 -6.75 3.46
N GLN A 41 -11.28 -6.00 3.13
CA GLN A 41 -11.60 -5.64 1.75
C GLN A 41 -10.85 -4.34 1.43
N PHE A 42 -9.83 -4.43 0.57
CA PHE A 42 -8.87 -3.34 0.42
C PHE A 42 -9.47 -2.06 -0.14
N CYS A 43 -10.39 -2.16 -1.11
CA CYS A 43 -11.06 -0.98 -1.66
C CYS A 43 -11.88 -0.23 -0.62
N GLU A 44 -12.62 -0.95 0.23
CA GLU A 44 -13.44 -0.35 1.28
C GLU A 44 -12.59 0.25 2.40
N ALA A 45 -11.51 -0.46 2.78
CA ALA A 45 -10.67 -0.05 3.90
C ALA A 45 -9.70 1.09 3.55
N TYR A 46 -9.26 1.16 2.28
CA TYR A 46 -8.12 1.99 1.89
C TYR A 46 -8.38 2.91 0.69
N GLU A 47 -9.65 3.15 0.32
CA GLU A 47 -9.98 4.12 -0.73
C GLU A 47 -9.35 5.49 -0.42
N GLY A 48 -8.66 6.06 -1.40
CA GLY A 48 -7.99 7.36 -1.26
C GLY A 48 -6.74 7.38 -0.38
N LYS A 49 -6.25 6.21 0.06
CA LYS A 49 -5.00 6.06 0.80
C LYS A 49 -3.86 5.67 -0.13
N ALA A 50 -2.67 6.17 0.16
CA ALA A 50 -1.45 5.61 -0.41
C ALA A 50 -1.09 4.29 0.29
N LEU A 51 -0.57 3.31 -0.44
CA LEU A 51 -0.20 2.02 0.13
C LEU A 51 1.29 1.74 -0.07
N LEU A 52 1.96 1.28 0.99
CA LEU A 52 3.26 0.63 0.92
C LEU A 52 3.05 -0.88 1.13
N ILE A 53 3.08 -1.64 0.04
CA ILE A 53 2.83 -3.09 0.03
C ILE A 53 4.17 -3.82 0.05
N VAL A 54 4.35 -4.72 1.02
CA VAL A 54 5.61 -5.43 1.27
C VAL A 54 5.37 -6.92 1.42
N ASN A 55 6.10 -7.77 0.68
CA ASN A 55 6.09 -9.20 0.96
C ASN A 55 7.09 -9.51 2.09
N THR A 56 6.61 -10.15 3.14
CA THR A 56 7.36 -10.36 4.39
C THR A 56 7.66 -11.84 4.63
N ALA A 57 8.63 -12.10 5.51
CA ALA A 57 8.94 -13.43 6.02
C ALA A 57 9.66 -13.35 7.36
N SER A 58 9.45 -14.36 8.23
CA SER A 58 9.91 -14.40 9.61
C SER A 58 11.42 -14.67 9.76
N TYR A 59 12.03 -15.43 8.86
CA TYR A 59 13.43 -15.89 8.96
C TYR A 59 14.36 -15.29 7.90
N CYS A 60 14.02 -14.13 7.36
CA CYS A 60 14.82 -13.44 6.35
C CYS A 60 15.89 -12.55 7.00
N GLY A 61 17.04 -12.39 6.36
CA GLY A 61 18.04 -11.39 6.79
C GLY A 61 17.52 -9.95 6.78
N TYR A 62 16.41 -9.70 6.06
CA TYR A 62 15.74 -8.40 6.00
C TYR A 62 14.58 -8.26 7.00
N THR A 63 14.28 -9.27 7.84
CA THR A 63 13.16 -9.21 8.81
C THR A 63 13.29 -8.03 9.78
N ARG A 64 14.52 -7.59 10.08
CA ARG A 64 14.77 -6.36 10.84
C ARG A 64 14.13 -5.09 10.25
N GLN A 65 13.79 -5.10 8.95
CA GLN A 65 13.13 -3.96 8.31
C GLN A 65 11.69 -3.74 8.81
N PHE A 66 11.10 -4.67 9.56
CA PHE A 66 9.83 -4.41 10.24
C PHE A 66 9.90 -3.18 11.15
N GLU A 67 11.01 -2.93 11.83
CA GLU A 67 11.20 -1.72 12.66
C GLU A 67 11.08 -0.44 11.84
N GLY A 68 11.77 -0.38 10.71
CA GLY A 68 11.71 0.78 9.82
C GLY A 68 10.37 0.93 9.12
N LEU A 69 9.71 -0.19 8.75
CA LEU A 69 8.36 -0.17 8.17
C LEU A 69 7.32 0.35 9.17
N GLU A 70 7.44 -0.04 10.44
CA GLU A 70 6.58 0.47 11.52
C GLU A 70 6.81 1.97 11.77
N GLN A 71 8.07 2.43 11.73
CA GLN A 71 8.37 3.86 11.83
C GLN A 71 7.73 4.64 10.69
N VAL A 72 7.88 4.19 9.44
CA VAL A 72 7.26 4.79 8.26
C VAL A 72 5.74 4.78 8.37
N HIS A 73 5.15 3.66 8.84
CA HIS A 73 3.71 3.56 9.05
C HIS A 73 3.21 4.65 10.00
N ARG A 74 3.82 4.77 11.18
CA ARG A 74 3.43 5.78 12.18
C ARG A 74 3.65 7.21 11.70
N GLU A 75 4.76 7.47 11.01
CA GLU A 75 5.10 8.81 10.54
C GLU A 75 4.12 9.34 9.49
N TYR A 76 3.67 8.48 8.58
CA TYR A 76 2.82 8.88 7.47
C TYR A 76 1.33 8.50 7.61
N ALA A 77 0.93 7.82 8.69
CA ALA A 77 -0.46 7.37 8.90
C ALA A 77 -1.46 8.53 8.82
N ASP A 78 -1.20 9.62 9.52
CA ASP A 78 -2.04 10.82 9.53
C ASP A 78 -2.04 11.57 8.19
N GLN A 79 -1.04 11.30 7.35
CA GLN A 79 -0.93 11.85 6.00
C GLN A 79 -1.61 10.97 4.94
N GLY A 80 -2.15 9.81 5.35
CA GLY A 80 -2.91 8.94 4.49
C GLY A 80 -2.13 7.77 3.88
N LEU A 81 -0.97 7.39 4.45
CA LEU A 81 -0.28 6.15 4.11
C LEU A 81 -0.81 4.98 4.94
N VAL A 82 -0.91 3.82 4.31
CA VAL A 82 -1.06 2.53 4.99
C VAL A 82 0.05 1.59 4.53
N VAL A 83 0.77 0.99 5.48
CA VAL A 83 1.69 -0.11 5.21
C VAL A 83 0.90 -1.42 5.28
N LEU A 84 1.12 -2.32 4.33
CA LEU A 84 0.50 -3.65 4.28
C LEU A 84 1.58 -4.72 4.13
N GLY A 85 1.73 -5.58 5.12
CA GLY A 85 2.58 -6.76 5.07
C GLY A 85 1.85 -7.94 4.43
N PHE A 86 2.50 -8.67 3.56
CA PHE A 86 2.00 -9.91 2.96
C PHE A 86 2.96 -11.04 3.31
N SER A 87 2.62 -11.83 4.33
CA SER A 87 3.39 -13.01 4.70
C SER A 87 3.45 -13.98 3.51
N SER A 88 4.65 -14.51 3.22
CA SER A 88 4.86 -15.41 2.10
C SER A 88 6.03 -16.36 2.29
N ASP A 89 5.81 -17.65 2.01
CA ASP A 89 6.86 -18.67 1.99
C ASP A 89 7.42 -18.95 0.58
N ASP A 90 7.14 -18.12 -0.40
CA ASP A 90 7.65 -18.32 -1.78
C ASP A 90 9.20 -18.33 -1.86
N PHE A 91 9.88 -17.88 -0.83
CA PHE A 91 11.34 -17.87 -0.72
C PHE A 91 11.87 -18.75 0.42
N PHE A 92 11.03 -19.65 0.96
CA PHE A 92 11.37 -20.65 1.97
C PHE A 92 11.93 -20.06 3.27
N GLN A 93 11.40 -18.91 3.68
CA GLN A 93 11.85 -18.18 4.88
C GLN A 93 10.68 -17.72 5.77
N GLU A 94 9.45 -18.19 5.52
CA GLU A 94 8.32 -17.95 6.41
C GLU A 94 8.08 -19.15 7.32
N ASP A 95 7.48 -18.92 8.48
CA ASP A 95 7.07 -19.99 9.36
C ASP A 95 5.87 -20.76 8.77
N ASN A 96 5.86 -22.07 9.00
CA ASN A 96 4.73 -22.91 8.59
C ASN A 96 3.52 -22.74 9.50
N ASP A 97 3.72 -22.24 10.72
CA ASP A 97 2.65 -21.88 11.66
C ASP A 97 2.41 -20.37 11.65
N GLU A 98 1.18 -19.97 11.34
CA GLU A 98 0.82 -18.55 11.31
C GLU A 98 0.89 -17.88 12.69
N GLY A 99 0.75 -18.62 13.79
CA GLY A 99 0.92 -18.11 15.14
C GLY A 99 2.36 -17.69 15.39
N ASP A 100 3.32 -18.54 14.99
CA ASP A 100 4.74 -18.25 15.13
C ASP A 100 5.17 -17.08 14.21
N ALA A 101 4.65 -17.03 12.99
CA ALA A 101 4.84 -15.88 12.10
C ALA A 101 4.28 -14.58 12.69
N ALA A 102 3.10 -14.64 13.32
CA ALA A 102 2.46 -13.50 13.99
C ALA A 102 3.25 -13.02 15.22
N GLU A 103 3.82 -13.96 16.01
CA GLU A 103 4.69 -13.62 17.14
C GLU A 103 5.91 -12.79 16.69
N VAL A 104 6.54 -13.17 15.56
CA VAL A 104 7.63 -12.39 14.99
C VAL A 104 7.18 -10.99 14.61
N CYS A 105 6.05 -10.85 13.91
CA CYS A 105 5.57 -9.54 13.47
C CYS A 105 5.11 -8.67 14.65
N PHE A 106 4.19 -9.19 15.49
CA PHE A 106 3.41 -8.39 16.42
C PHE A 106 4.05 -8.32 17.82
N GLU A 107 4.75 -9.36 18.27
CA GLU A 107 5.37 -9.35 19.59
C GLU A 107 6.84 -8.92 19.55
N LYS A 108 7.63 -9.47 18.63
CA LYS A 108 9.05 -9.15 18.53
C LYS A 108 9.34 -7.78 17.92
N TYR A 109 8.62 -7.41 16.85
CA TYR A 109 8.83 -6.15 16.13
C TYR A 109 7.74 -5.11 16.39
N GLU A 110 6.74 -5.43 17.23
CA GLU A 110 5.65 -4.53 17.65
C GLU A 110 4.95 -3.85 16.46
N VAL A 111 4.79 -4.58 15.34
CA VAL A 111 4.14 -4.09 14.13
C VAL A 111 2.67 -3.79 14.41
N THR A 112 2.22 -2.58 14.05
CA THR A 112 0.82 -2.15 14.19
C THR A 112 0.07 -2.07 12.86
N PHE A 113 0.78 -2.06 11.74
CA PHE A 113 0.15 -2.13 10.43
C PHE A 113 -0.39 -3.54 10.12
N PRO A 114 -1.42 -3.67 9.25
CA PRO A 114 -1.97 -4.97 8.89
C PRO A 114 -0.96 -5.88 8.19
N VAL A 115 -0.90 -7.13 8.64
CA VAL A 115 -0.17 -8.21 7.97
C VAL A 115 -1.20 -9.26 7.51
N LEU A 116 -1.16 -9.63 6.22
CA LEU A 116 -2.09 -10.59 5.62
C LEU A 116 -1.57 -12.02 5.80
N ALA A 117 -2.51 -12.94 5.86
CA ALA A 117 -2.25 -14.37 5.96
C ALA A 117 -1.29 -14.87 4.86
N THR A 118 -0.49 -15.86 5.20
CA THR A 118 0.52 -16.42 4.30
C THR A 118 -0.09 -16.83 2.97
N SER A 119 0.46 -16.30 1.90
CA SER A 119 -0.01 -16.53 0.53
C SER A 119 1.11 -16.37 -0.50
N PRO A 120 0.99 -17.01 -1.68
CA PRO A 120 1.95 -16.80 -2.76
C PRO A 120 1.96 -15.34 -3.26
N VAL A 121 3.16 -14.82 -3.53
CA VAL A 121 3.38 -13.44 -4.02
C VAL A 121 4.04 -13.40 -5.41
N ARG A 122 4.28 -14.56 -6.03
CA ARG A 122 4.90 -14.65 -7.36
C ARG A 122 4.34 -15.79 -8.21
N GLY A 123 4.58 -15.70 -9.53
CA GLY A 123 4.18 -16.71 -10.48
C GLY A 123 2.67 -16.78 -10.72
N SER A 124 2.23 -17.88 -11.34
CA SER A 124 0.82 -18.07 -11.73
C SER A 124 -0.16 -18.17 -10.56
N ASN A 125 0.35 -18.55 -9.38
CA ASN A 125 -0.42 -18.75 -8.16
C ASN A 125 -0.40 -17.55 -7.22
N ALA A 126 0.27 -16.46 -7.61
CA ALA A 126 0.30 -15.24 -6.81
C ALA A 126 -1.12 -14.81 -6.41
N ASN A 127 -1.27 -14.32 -5.17
CA ASN A 127 -2.52 -13.74 -4.72
C ASN A 127 -2.93 -12.57 -5.63
N PRO A 128 -4.20 -12.18 -5.68
CA PRO A 128 -4.68 -11.18 -6.64
C PRO A 128 -3.93 -9.85 -6.60
N VAL A 129 -3.54 -9.39 -5.40
CA VAL A 129 -2.79 -8.13 -5.23
C VAL A 129 -1.41 -8.25 -5.88
N PHE A 130 -0.65 -9.28 -5.53
CA PHE A 130 0.69 -9.49 -6.10
C PHE A 130 0.65 -9.91 -7.56
N LYS A 131 -0.47 -10.50 -8.03
CA LYS A 131 -0.62 -10.74 -9.46
C LYS A 131 -0.70 -9.43 -10.23
N GLY A 132 -1.52 -8.48 -9.80
CA GLY A 132 -1.61 -7.17 -10.44
C GLY A 132 -0.32 -6.36 -10.34
N LEU A 133 0.31 -6.33 -9.15
CA LEU A 133 1.61 -5.68 -8.95
C LEU A 133 2.70 -6.32 -9.83
N GLY A 134 2.75 -7.65 -9.88
CA GLY A 134 3.73 -8.41 -10.65
C GLY A 134 3.58 -8.23 -12.15
N ASP A 135 2.36 -8.23 -12.65
CA ASP A 135 2.07 -8.03 -14.08
C ASP A 135 2.39 -6.59 -14.52
N ALA A 136 2.21 -5.59 -13.65
CA ALA A 136 2.44 -4.18 -13.97
C ALA A 136 3.88 -3.70 -13.71
N ALA A 137 4.52 -4.15 -12.61
CA ALA A 137 5.82 -3.63 -12.16
C ALA A 137 6.89 -4.72 -11.94
N GLY A 138 6.57 -5.98 -12.25
CA GLY A 138 7.43 -7.12 -12.01
C GLY A 138 7.24 -7.75 -10.63
N TYR A 139 7.34 -9.09 -10.57
CA TYR A 139 7.20 -9.85 -9.33
C TYR A 139 8.37 -9.66 -8.37
N PRO A 140 8.16 -9.83 -7.04
CA PRO A 140 9.24 -9.78 -6.08
C PRO A 140 10.27 -10.89 -6.38
N ARG A 141 11.56 -10.55 -6.26
CA ARG A 141 12.66 -11.49 -6.47
C ARG A 141 13.21 -12.07 -5.17
N TRP A 142 12.79 -11.52 -4.05
CA TRP A 142 13.13 -11.94 -2.69
C TRP A 142 12.09 -11.39 -1.70
N ASN A 143 12.21 -11.74 -0.41
CA ASN A 143 11.41 -11.16 0.66
C ASN A 143 11.73 -9.66 0.83
N PHE A 144 10.82 -8.91 1.39
CA PHE A 144 10.92 -7.46 1.64
C PHE A 144 11.10 -6.62 0.38
N ASN A 145 10.56 -7.03 -0.76
CA ASN A 145 10.32 -6.11 -1.87
C ASN A 145 9.14 -5.19 -1.50
N LYS A 146 9.19 -3.95 -1.95
CA LYS A 146 8.19 -2.92 -1.62
C LYS A 146 7.60 -2.35 -2.88
N TYR A 147 6.28 -2.18 -2.87
CA TYR A 147 5.55 -1.48 -3.93
C TYR A 147 4.86 -0.28 -3.30
N VAL A 148 5.02 0.88 -3.92
CA VAL A 148 4.32 2.09 -3.54
C VAL A 148 3.16 2.29 -4.51
N VAL A 149 1.94 2.36 -3.98
CA VAL A 149 0.71 2.62 -4.73
C VAL A 149 0.17 3.97 -4.27
N SER A 150 -0.13 4.85 -5.20
CA SER A 150 -0.67 6.18 -4.91
C SER A 150 -2.09 6.13 -4.36
N SER A 151 -2.55 7.22 -3.78
CA SER A 151 -3.93 7.40 -3.33
C SER A 151 -4.96 7.33 -4.48
N THR A 152 -4.51 7.39 -5.73
CA THR A 152 -5.33 7.20 -6.94
C THR A 152 -5.26 5.78 -7.50
N GLY A 153 -4.46 4.88 -6.88
CA GLY A 153 -4.34 3.49 -7.26
C GLY A 153 -3.24 3.20 -8.29
N ASP A 154 -2.41 4.17 -8.64
CA ASP A 154 -1.30 4.00 -9.58
C ASP A 154 -0.08 3.40 -8.86
N ILE A 155 0.60 2.44 -9.48
CA ILE A 155 1.86 1.90 -8.96
C ILE A 155 2.98 2.88 -9.31
N VAL A 156 3.50 3.60 -8.31
CA VAL A 156 4.52 4.65 -8.50
C VAL A 156 5.94 4.17 -8.27
N GLY A 157 6.14 2.99 -7.68
CA GLY A 157 7.47 2.43 -7.47
C GLY A 157 7.48 0.95 -7.07
N HIS A 158 8.55 0.24 -7.45
CA HIS A 158 8.88 -1.11 -7.00
C HIS A 158 10.35 -1.14 -6.56
N PHE A 159 10.59 -1.45 -5.31
CA PHE A 159 11.88 -1.40 -4.65
C PHE A 159 12.32 -2.80 -4.22
N SER A 160 13.61 -3.09 -4.41
CA SER A 160 14.18 -4.37 -3.99
C SER A 160 14.26 -4.49 -2.47
N SER A 161 14.58 -5.70 -1.99
CA SER A 161 14.79 -5.99 -0.55
C SER A 161 15.83 -5.06 0.11
N GLY A 162 16.86 -4.65 -0.64
CA GLY A 162 17.93 -3.79 -0.13
C GLY A 162 17.56 -2.32 0.07
N ALA A 163 16.41 -1.87 -0.46
CA ALA A 163 15.91 -0.53 -0.18
C ALA A 163 15.39 -0.50 1.26
N GLU A 164 16.13 0.17 2.16
CA GLU A 164 15.70 0.32 3.55
C GLU A 164 14.46 1.21 3.64
N PRO A 165 13.55 0.97 4.61
CA PRO A 165 12.30 1.73 4.72
C PRO A 165 12.50 3.24 4.91
N ASP A 166 13.59 3.65 5.50
CA ASP A 166 13.96 5.05 5.75
C ASP A 166 14.82 5.67 4.62
N SER A 167 15.09 4.93 3.53
CA SER A 167 15.88 5.44 2.41
C SER A 167 15.20 6.65 1.76
N GLU A 168 16.00 7.64 1.33
CA GLU A 168 15.51 8.85 0.67
C GLU A 168 14.65 8.53 -0.56
N GLU A 169 15.05 7.53 -1.35
CA GLU A 169 14.33 7.12 -2.56
C GLU A 169 12.93 6.56 -2.25
N LEU A 170 12.81 5.69 -1.23
CA LEU A 170 11.51 5.12 -0.85
C LEU A 170 10.61 6.19 -0.22
N ARG A 171 11.17 7.04 0.65
CA ARG A 171 10.42 8.14 1.27
C ARG A 171 9.90 9.13 0.23
N ALA A 172 10.71 9.52 -0.74
CA ALA A 172 10.28 10.39 -1.84
C ALA A 172 9.13 9.78 -2.66
N ALA A 173 9.19 8.47 -2.92
CA ALA A 173 8.10 7.78 -3.61
C ALA A 173 6.81 7.73 -2.76
N ILE A 174 6.92 7.49 -1.44
CA ILE A 174 5.80 7.56 -0.51
C ILE A 174 5.17 8.95 -0.51
N GLU A 175 5.96 9.99 -0.34
CA GLU A 175 5.49 11.38 -0.31
C GLU A 175 4.77 11.78 -1.60
N ALA A 176 5.29 11.33 -2.76
CA ALA A 176 4.64 11.56 -4.06
C ALA A 176 3.31 10.78 -4.22
N ALA A 177 3.14 9.69 -3.47
CA ALA A 177 1.95 8.84 -3.52
C ALA A 177 0.81 9.31 -2.61
N LEU A 178 1.11 10.12 -1.59
CA LEU A 178 0.15 10.59 -0.60
C LEU A 178 -1.02 11.36 -1.24
N PRO A 179 -2.23 11.32 -0.62
CA PRO A 179 -3.32 12.17 -1.06
C PRO A 179 -2.95 13.65 -0.96
N ALA A 180 -3.48 14.48 -1.87
CA ALA A 180 -3.28 15.91 -1.78
C ALA A 180 -3.79 16.45 -0.43
N ALA A 181 -3.03 17.35 0.19
CA ALA A 181 -3.44 17.96 1.44
C ALA A 181 -4.81 18.63 1.26
N SER A 182 -5.76 18.30 2.16
CA SER A 182 -7.06 18.96 2.18
C SER A 182 -6.87 20.44 2.58
N SER A 183 -7.21 21.35 1.67
CA SER A 183 -7.13 22.80 1.87
C SER A 183 -8.22 23.30 2.82
#